data_3531c66fead6ba74879dce42728a9f4f
#
_entry.id   3531c66fead6ba74879dce42728a9f4f
#
_cell.length_a   1.000
_cell.length_b   1.000
_cell.length_c   1.000
_cell.angle_alpha   90.00
_cell.angle_beta   90.00
_cell.angle_gamma   90.00
#
_symmetry.space_group_name_H-M   'P 1'
#
loop_
_entity.id
_entity.type
_entity.pdbx_description
1 polymer ?
#
loop_
_entity_poly.entity_id
_entity_poly.type
_entity_poly.pdbx_seq_one_letter_code
_entity_poly.pdbx_strand_id
1 'polypeptide(L)'
;MARSKKPLPLLEGVTIEAVAAEGKCLFHWNDLVVFVPFCVPGDICDIQIRRKKHSFAEGEVVRFVEYSKVRAVPFCKHFGVCGGCKWQNLPYEEQLKFKQQQVFDQLHRIGKIELPEFRTILGSVKTQEYRNKLDFGCANKRYLTKEEITALPKDESQSLKDMPAIGFHITGAFDKILPIEKCWLMDDLHNQIRNDIRDYAMEHGISFFDLRAQVGLLRDIIIRNSASGELMVIIQFHYDETGGEKEALDLLQHVADTFPQITSLLYLDNQKCNDTIGDQEILVFKGTDHIFELMEDLKFKVGPKSFYQTNTEQAYHLYSVARAFAFAPIENGKLRTESYDYSQDEKNADKTNHTSQLSPLSSPLVYDLYTGTGTIANFVAKKARKVIGIEYVPEAIEDAKINSEINGISNTLFYAGDMKDILTDDFIAEHGRPDVIITDPPRAGMHPDVVKTILRAAPDRIVYVSCNPATQARDLQDLDEQYKVIEVQPVDMFPHTPHVENVVLLKKR
;
A
#
# COMPACT_ATOMS: atom_id res chain seq x y z
N MET A 1 -6.91 -24.48 41.06
CA MET A 1 -7.87 -25.05 40.11
C MET A 1 -8.19 -24.00 39.02
N ALA A 2 -7.74 -24.21 37.80
CA ALA A 2 -8.08 -23.34 36.69
C ALA A 2 -9.57 -23.53 36.36
N ARG A 3 -10.37 -22.45 36.41
CA ARG A 3 -11.76 -22.49 35.95
C ARG A 3 -11.78 -22.89 34.51
N SER A 4 -12.37 -24.05 34.15
CA SER A 4 -12.62 -24.45 32.78
C SER A 4 -13.51 -23.36 32.12
N LYS A 5 -12.96 -22.64 31.17
CA LYS A 5 -13.79 -21.69 30.36
C LYS A 5 -14.83 -22.51 29.63
N LYS A 6 -16.14 -22.18 29.82
CA LYS A 6 -17.20 -22.77 29.00
C LYS A 6 -16.85 -22.58 27.52
N PRO A 7 -17.01 -23.60 26.69
CA PRO A 7 -16.81 -23.47 25.24
C PRO A 7 -17.74 -22.37 24.73
N LEU A 8 -17.20 -21.53 23.82
CA LEU A 8 -18.00 -20.50 23.14
C LEU A 8 -18.98 -21.18 22.18
N PRO A 9 -20.17 -20.61 21.95
CA PRO A 9 -21.24 -21.26 21.21
C PRO A 9 -20.91 -21.40 19.71
N LEU A 10 -21.47 -22.46 19.12
CA LEU A 10 -21.69 -22.57 17.67
C LEU A 10 -23.05 -21.95 17.35
N LEU A 11 -23.09 -21.05 16.37
CA LEU A 11 -24.28 -20.41 15.88
C LEU A 11 -24.59 -21.00 14.50
N GLU A 12 -25.73 -21.62 14.35
CA GLU A 12 -26.13 -22.32 13.13
C GLU A 12 -27.05 -21.44 12.25
N GLY A 13 -26.90 -21.54 10.93
CA GLY A 13 -27.77 -20.88 9.95
C GLY A 13 -27.77 -19.36 9.99
N VAL A 14 -26.64 -18.75 10.37
CA VAL A 14 -26.50 -17.29 10.48
C VAL A 14 -26.36 -16.66 9.11
N THR A 15 -27.15 -15.62 8.82
CA THR A 15 -27.00 -14.81 7.62
C THR A 15 -25.99 -13.70 7.85
N ILE A 16 -25.01 -13.57 6.94
CA ILE A 16 -24.04 -12.47 6.94
C ILE A 16 -24.71 -11.20 6.40
N GLU A 17 -24.64 -10.12 7.17
CA GLU A 17 -25.39 -8.89 6.92
C GLU A 17 -24.63 -7.86 6.08
N ALA A 18 -23.35 -7.62 6.42
CA ALA A 18 -22.58 -6.54 5.82
C ALA A 18 -21.06 -6.83 5.81
N VAL A 19 -20.33 -6.00 5.08
CA VAL A 19 -18.86 -5.92 5.13
C VAL A 19 -18.46 -4.89 6.18
N ALA A 20 -17.46 -5.24 6.99
CA ALA A 20 -16.84 -4.37 7.97
C ALA A 20 -15.45 -3.91 7.50
N ALA A 21 -14.85 -3.00 8.25
CA ALA A 21 -13.46 -2.61 8.07
C ALA A 21 -12.51 -3.84 8.13
N GLU A 22 -11.31 -3.69 7.58
CA GLU A 22 -10.27 -4.73 7.53
C GLU A 22 -10.66 -5.99 6.73
N GLY A 23 -11.69 -5.93 5.90
CA GLY A 23 -12.09 -7.02 5.01
C GLY A 23 -12.84 -8.16 5.68
N LYS A 24 -13.28 -7.99 6.93
CA LYS A 24 -14.18 -8.91 7.60
C LYS A 24 -15.62 -8.63 7.21
N CYS A 25 -16.48 -9.63 7.32
CA CYS A 25 -17.93 -9.45 7.31
C CYS A 25 -18.48 -9.42 8.73
N LEU A 26 -19.73 -9.00 8.88
CA LEU A 26 -20.40 -8.95 10.17
C LEU A 26 -21.84 -9.43 10.11
N PHE A 27 -22.33 -9.82 11.28
CA PHE A 27 -23.76 -10.01 11.60
C PHE A 27 -23.99 -9.65 13.07
N HIS A 28 -25.25 -9.49 13.46
CA HIS A 28 -25.64 -9.23 14.84
C HIS A 28 -26.05 -10.50 15.55
N TRP A 29 -25.52 -10.71 16.76
CA TRP A 29 -25.87 -11.80 17.64
C TRP A 29 -26.16 -11.26 19.05
N ASN A 30 -27.43 -11.31 19.43
CA ASN A 30 -27.94 -10.56 20.58
C ASN A 30 -27.55 -9.07 20.43
N ASP A 31 -26.96 -8.46 21.44
CA ASP A 31 -26.50 -7.05 21.41
C ASP A 31 -25.05 -6.87 20.92
N LEU A 32 -24.47 -7.89 20.29
CA LEU A 32 -23.07 -7.87 19.85
C LEU A 32 -22.95 -7.92 18.33
N VAL A 33 -22.01 -7.15 17.80
CA VAL A 33 -21.50 -7.33 16.45
C VAL A 33 -20.51 -8.50 16.45
N VAL A 34 -20.69 -9.43 15.52
CA VAL A 34 -19.78 -10.56 15.31
C VAL A 34 -19.04 -10.39 13.99
N PHE A 35 -17.71 -10.36 14.05
CA PHE A 35 -16.86 -10.26 12.86
C PHE A 35 -16.42 -11.65 12.39
N VAL A 36 -16.56 -11.89 11.08
CA VAL A 36 -16.24 -13.18 10.44
C VAL A 36 -15.44 -12.92 9.16
N PRO A 37 -14.26 -13.53 8.98
CA PRO A 37 -13.49 -13.38 7.75
C PRO A 37 -14.03 -14.25 6.62
N PHE A 38 -13.69 -13.90 5.36
CA PHE A 38 -13.91 -14.68 4.14
C PHE A 38 -15.37 -14.99 3.80
N CYS A 39 -16.31 -14.30 4.42
CA CYS A 39 -17.72 -14.30 4.06
C CYS A 39 -18.01 -13.23 3.01
N VAL A 40 -19.26 -13.28 2.52
CA VAL A 40 -19.88 -12.29 1.63
C VAL A 40 -21.28 -12.01 2.19
N PRO A 41 -21.76 -10.75 2.18
CA PRO A 41 -23.14 -10.45 2.58
C PRO A 41 -24.15 -11.33 1.85
N GLY A 42 -25.10 -11.92 2.60
CA GLY A 42 -26.06 -12.89 2.11
C GLY A 42 -25.59 -14.36 2.16
N ASP A 43 -24.35 -14.65 2.54
CA ASP A 43 -23.97 -16.03 2.89
C ASP A 43 -24.75 -16.49 4.12
N ILE A 44 -25.18 -17.76 4.13
CA ILE A 44 -25.76 -18.42 5.31
C ILE A 44 -24.74 -19.44 5.82
N CYS A 45 -24.29 -19.28 7.06
CA CYS A 45 -23.16 -20.04 7.62
C CYS A 45 -23.45 -20.55 9.04
N ASP A 46 -22.80 -21.67 9.36
CA ASP A 46 -22.59 -22.09 10.76
C ASP A 46 -21.29 -21.49 11.26
N ILE A 47 -21.34 -20.73 12.35
CA ILE A 47 -20.22 -19.91 12.84
C ILE A 47 -19.84 -20.31 14.27
N GLN A 48 -18.60 -20.76 14.45
CA GLN A 48 -18.01 -21.00 15.75
C GLN A 48 -17.49 -19.67 16.32
N ILE A 49 -18.03 -19.20 17.43
CA ILE A 49 -17.45 -18.06 18.15
C ILE A 49 -16.08 -18.45 18.71
N ARG A 50 -15.04 -17.70 18.35
CA ARG A 50 -13.65 -17.93 18.81
C ARG A 50 -13.24 -17.01 19.92
N ARG A 51 -13.79 -15.79 19.93
CA ARG A 51 -13.47 -14.76 20.92
C ARG A 51 -14.70 -13.92 21.22
N LYS A 52 -14.93 -13.61 22.48
CA LYS A 52 -16.00 -12.69 22.91
C LYS A 52 -15.41 -11.60 23.79
N LYS A 53 -15.67 -10.35 23.46
CA LYS A 53 -15.39 -9.15 24.25
C LYS A 53 -16.70 -8.52 24.72
N HIS A 54 -16.62 -7.43 25.48
CA HIS A 54 -17.79 -6.72 25.98
C HIS A 54 -18.64 -6.13 24.84
N SER A 55 -18.01 -5.55 23.80
CA SER A 55 -18.66 -4.81 22.71
C SER A 55 -18.73 -5.57 21.40
N PHE A 56 -18.01 -6.68 21.22
CA PHE A 56 -18.01 -7.45 19.97
C PHE A 56 -17.58 -8.90 20.20
N ALA A 57 -17.79 -9.73 19.18
CA ALA A 57 -17.25 -11.08 19.12
C ALA A 57 -16.53 -11.34 17.76
N GLU A 58 -15.71 -12.37 17.72
CA GLU A 58 -15.07 -12.86 16.49
C GLU A 58 -15.44 -14.32 16.30
N GLY A 59 -15.84 -14.65 15.07
CA GLY A 59 -16.26 -15.98 14.67
C GLY A 59 -15.46 -16.50 13.48
N GLU A 60 -15.50 -17.81 13.30
CA GLU A 60 -14.94 -18.52 12.15
C GLU A 60 -16.03 -19.39 11.54
N VAL A 61 -16.14 -19.41 10.20
CA VAL A 61 -17.08 -20.28 9.50
C VAL A 61 -16.64 -21.73 9.66
N VAL A 62 -17.57 -22.56 10.14
CA VAL A 62 -17.41 -24.03 10.21
C VAL A 62 -17.97 -24.67 8.97
N ARG A 63 -19.12 -24.17 8.48
CA ARG A 63 -19.81 -24.67 7.31
C ARG A 63 -20.58 -23.55 6.62
N PHE A 64 -20.50 -23.50 5.30
CA PHE A 64 -21.42 -22.74 4.48
C PHE A 64 -22.68 -23.58 4.24
N VAL A 65 -23.83 -23.04 4.62
CA VAL A 65 -25.16 -23.67 4.39
C VAL A 65 -25.68 -23.28 3.02
N GLU A 66 -25.57 -21.98 2.69
CA GLU A 66 -25.94 -21.43 1.40
C GLU A 66 -24.97 -20.29 1.03
N TYR A 67 -24.50 -20.29 -0.21
CA TYR A 67 -23.66 -19.21 -0.72
C TYR A 67 -24.50 -18.04 -1.23
N SER A 68 -24.07 -16.84 -0.94
CA SER A 68 -24.65 -15.61 -1.48
C SER A 68 -24.60 -15.58 -3.01
N LYS A 69 -25.65 -15.07 -3.64
CA LYS A 69 -25.74 -14.90 -5.11
C LYS A 69 -24.74 -13.89 -5.67
N VAL A 70 -24.23 -12.99 -4.84
CA VAL A 70 -23.21 -12.01 -5.25
C VAL A 70 -21.78 -12.54 -5.09
N ARG A 71 -21.60 -13.79 -4.66
CA ARG A 71 -20.28 -14.37 -4.46
C ARG A 71 -19.57 -14.64 -5.78
N ALA A 72 -18.29 -14.23 -5.87
CA ALA A 72 -17.41 -14.58 -6.97
C ALA A 72 -16.53 -15.79 -6.61
N VAL A 73 -16.07 -16.52 -7.62
CA VAL A 73 -15.10 -17.60 -7.44
C VAL A 73 -13.71 -16.98 -7.42
N PRO A 74 -12.93 -17.17 -6.32
CA PRO A 74 -11.55 -16.69 -6.27
C PRO A 74 -10.69 -17.30 -7.38
N PHE A 75 -9.92 -16.47 -8.07
CA PHE A 75 -9.00 -16.94 -9.12
C PHE A 75 -7.67 -17.47 -8.57
N CYS A 76 -7.29 -17.11 -7.35
CA CYS A 76 -6.06 -17.53 -6.71
C CYS A 76 -6.29 -18.74 -5.80
N LYS A 77 -5.54 -19.82 -6.01
CA LYS A 77 -5.61 -21.04 -5.19
C LYS A 77 -5.21 -20.82 -3.72
N HIS A 78 -4.48 -19.73 -3.43
CA HIS A 78 -4.02 -19.38 -2.09
C HIS A 78 -4.98 -18.42 -1.36
N PHE A 79 -6.11 -18.06 -1.98
CA PHE A 79 -7.10 -17.20 -1.34
C PHE A 79 -7.64 -17.84 -0.04
N GLY A 80 -7.76 -17.03 1.00
CA GLY A 80 -8.18 -17.51 2.32
C GLY A 80 -7.03 -18.03 3.21
N VAL A 81 -5.85 -18.30 2.64
CA VAL A 81 -4.66 -18.76 3.39
C VAL A 81 -3.55 -17.72 3.38
N CYS A 82 -3.12 -17.26 2.21
CA CYS A 82 -2.02 -16.30 2.03
C CYS A 82 -2.21 -14.99 2.81
N GLY A 83 -3.42 -14.51 2.95
CA GLY A 83 -3.72 -13.29 3.72
C GLY A 83 -3.49 -11.97 2.98
N GLY A 84 -2.88 -11.96 1.80
CA GLY A 84 -2.69 -10.76 0.98
C GLY A 84 -4.00 -10.21 0.42
N CYS A 85 -4.77 -11.06 -0.27
CA CYS A 85 -6.11 -10.73 -0.75
C CYS A 85 -7.17 -11.13 0.26
N LYS A 86 -8.18 -10.27 0.45
CA LYS A 86 -9.31 -10.50 1.38
C LYS A 86 -10.64 -10.65 0.68
N TRP A 87 -10.78 -10.18 -0.58
CA TRP A 87 -12.06 -9.99 -1.27
C TRP A 87 -12.11 -10.58 -2.68
N GLN A 88 -11.30 -11.61 -3.01
CA GLN A 88 -11.45 -12.30 -4.30
C GLN A 88 -12.77 -13.07 -4.44
N ASN A 89 -13.46 -13.31 -3.33
CA ASN A 89 -14.79 -13.88 -3.28
C ASN A 89 -15.93 -12.87 -3.50
N LEU A 90 -15.62 -11.60 -3.76
CA LEU A 90 -16.53 -10.51 -4.11
C LEU A 90 -16.24 -10.00 -5.53
N PRO A 91 -17.26 -9.76 -6.38
CA PRO A 91 -17.10 -9.02 -7.63
C PRO A 91 -16.50 -7.65 -7.38
N TYR A 92 -15.72 -7.15 -8.33
CA TYR A 92 -14.97 -5.90 -8.14
C TYR A 92 -15.88 -4.69 -7.90
N GLU A 93 -17.01 -4.61 -8.59
CA GLU A 93 -18.00 -3.55 -8.42
C GLU A 93 -18.56 -3.52 -6.99
N GLU A 94 -18.75 -4.68 -6.36
CA GLU A 94 -19.16 -4.76 -4.96
C GLU A 94 -18.04 -4.33 -4.00
N GLN A 95 -16.78 -4.67 -4.31
CA GLN A 95 -15.63 -4.18 -3.54
C GLN A 95 -15.59 -2.64 -3.54
N LEU A 96 -15.81 -2.00 -4.69
CA LEU A 96 -15.86 -0.54 -4.82
C LEU A 96 -16.97 0.07 -3.96
N LYS A 97 -18.17 -0.49 -3.99
CA LYS A 97 -19.30 -0.02 -3.16
C LYS A 97 -18.96 -0.08 -1.66
N PHE A 98 -18.38 -1.20 -1.21
CA PHE A 98 -18.00 -1.34 0.20
C PHE A 98 -16.87 -0.40 0.61
N LYS A 99 -15.89 -0.15 -0.26
CA LYS A 99 -14.82 0.83 0.00
C LYS A 99 -15.38 2.25 0.10
N GLN A 100 -16.26 2.63 -0.82
CA GLN A 100 -16.91 3.94 -0.77
C GLN A 100 -17.75 4.09 0.51
N GLN A 101 -18.53 3.08 0.87
CA GLN A 101 -19.32 3.09 2.10
C GLN A 101 -18.43 3.15 3.35
N GLN A 102 -17.29 2.46 3.36
CA GLN A 102 -16.32 2.52 4.45
C GLN A 102 -15.79 3.95 4.66
N VAL A 103 -15.41 4.64 3.57
CA VAL A 103 -14.98 6.04 3.65
C VAL A 103 -16.09 6.91 4.21
N PHE A 104 -17.32 6.80 3.68
CA PHE A 104 -18.47 7.55 4.14
C PHE A 104 -18.73 7.35 5.63
N ASP A 105 -18.80 6.08 6.07
CA ASP A 105 -19.07 5.74 7.47
C ASP A 105 -18.01 6.29 8.43
N GLN A 106 -16.73 6.20 8.05
CA GLN A 106 -15.64 6.68 8.88
C GLN A 106 -15.62 8.20 8.98
N LEU A 107 -15.74 8.91 7.85
CA LEU A 107 -15.78 10.37 7.86
C LEU A 107 -16.99 10.90 8.61
N HIS A 108 -18.15 10.29 8.42
CA HIS A 108 -19.39 10.73 9.07
C HIS A 108 -19.42 10.44 10.58
N ARG A 109 -19.04 9.20 10.99
CA ARG A 109 -19.18 8.76 12.39
C ARG A 109 -18.05 9.27 13.27
N ILE A 110 -16.82 9.38 12.75
CA ILE A 110 -15.64 9.82 13.49
C ILE A 110 -15.47 11.33 13.35
N GLY A 111 -15.49 11.86 12.12
CA GLY A 111 -15.25 13.27 11.84
C GLY A 111 -16.35 14.17 12.43
N LYS A 112 -17.60 13.75 12.38
CA LYS A 112 -18.77 14.52 12.89
C LYS A 112 -18.85 15.94 12.36
N ILE A 113 -18.38 16.16 11.15
CA ILE A 113 -18.34 17.43 10.44
C ILE A 113 -19.36 17.45 9.30
N GLU A 114 -19.64 18.63 8.77
CA GLU A 114 -20.45 18.76 7.55
C GLU A 114 -19.66 18.23 6.35
N LEU A 115 -20.23 17.28 5.62
CA LEU A 115 -19.61 16.64 4.45
C LEU A 115 -20.42 16.95 3.18
N PRO A 116 -19.76 17.20 2.04
CA PRO A 116 -20.44 17.30 0.74
C PRO A 116 -20.93 15.91 0.28
N GLU A 117 -21.63 15.88 -0.83
CA GLU A 117 -21.85 14.67 -1.58
C GLU A 117 -20.49 14.11 -2.07
N PHE A 118 -20.27 12.80 -1.86
CA PHE A 118 -19.02 12.17 -2.26
C PHE A 118 -19.02 11.88 -3.74
N ARG A 119 -17.88 12.06 -4.37
CA ARG A 119 -17.69 11.56 -5.73
C ARG A 119 -17.72 10.03 -5.72
N THR A 120 -18.14 9.44 -6.84
CA THR A 120 -18.04 7.99 -7.03
C THR A 120 -16.59 7.55 -6.92
N ILE A 121 -16.35 6.46 -6.20
CA ILE A 121 -15.00 5.93 -6.03
C ILE A 121 -14.33 5.66 -7.37
N LEU A 122 -13.07 6.08 -7.52
CA LEU A 122 -12.26 5.73 -8.67
C LEU A 122 -11.75 4.29 -8.52
N GLY A 123 -12.24 3.40 -9.38
CA GLY A 123 -11.76 2.02 -9.46
C GLY A 123 -10.42 1.93 -10.18
N SER A 124 -9.68 0.86 -9.93
CA SER A 124 -8.48 0.52 -10.68
C SER A 124 -8.85 -0.15 -12.00
N VAL A 125 -8.21 0.25 -13.10
CA VAL A 125 -8.43 -0.36 -14.42
C VAL A 125 -7.99 -1.82 -14.40
N LYS A 126 -6.82 -2.10 -13.81
CA LYS A 126 -6.32 -3.45 -13.61
C LYS A 126 -6.67 -3.94 -12.21
N THR A 127 -7.30 -5.09 -12.12
CA THR A 127 -7.58 -5.78 -10.84
C THR A 127 -6.61 -6.92 -10.56
N GLN A 128 -5.81 -7.31 -11.55
CA GLN A 128 -4.71 -8.27 -11.47
C GLN A 128 -3.49 -7.64 -12.11
N GLU A 129 -2.30 -8.12 -11.76
CA GLU A 129 -1.01 -7.66 -12.34
C GLU A 129 -0.79 -6.14 -12.25
N TYR A 130 -1.38 -5.51 -11.24
CA TYR A 130 -1.27 -4.08 -11.02
C TYR A 130 -0.11 -3.69 -10.09
N ARG A 131 0.40 -4.65 -9.32
CA ARG A 131 1.37 -4.38 -8.26
C ARG A 131 2.80 -4.39 -8.81
N ASN A 132 3.54 -3.34 -8.53
CA ASN A 132 4.92 -3.17 -9.00
C ASN A 132 6.00 -3.60 -7.99
N LYS A 133 5.62 -4.05 -6.77
CA LYS A 133 6.57 -4.52 -5.76
C LYS A 133 5.95 -5.63 -4.92
N LEU A 134 6.68 -6.73 -4.74
CA LEU A 134 6.39 -7.79 -3.76
C LEU A 134 7.67 -8.23 -3.05
N ASP A 135 7.52 -8.54 -1.76
CA ASP A 135 8.55 -9.05 -0.88
C ASP A 135 8.17 -10.51 -0.54
N PHE A 136 9.09 -11.47 -0.79
CA PHE A 136 8.87 -12.89 -0.60
C PHE A 136 9.86 -13.42 0.44
N GLY A 137 9.33 -13.90 1.57
CA GLY A 137 10.16 -14.56 2.56
C GLY A 137 10.63 -15.93 2.08
N CYS A 138 11.84 -16.29 2.50
CA CYS A 138 12.44 -17.60 2.29
C CYS A 138 12.63 -18.27 3.65
N ALA A 139 12.17 -19.51 3.82
CA ALA A 139 12.35 -20.23 5.07
C ALA A 139 12.59 -21.72 4.84
N ASN A 140 13.30 -22.34 5.79
CA ASN A 140 13.52 -23.79 5.82
C ASN A 140 12.29 -24.58 6.28
N LYS A 141 11.16 -23.89 6.58
CA LYS A 141 9.92 -24.51 7.05
C LYS A 141 8.73 -24.05 6.21
N ARG A 142 8.11 -25.03 5.55
CA ARG A 142 6.89 -24.84 4.78
C ARG A 142 5.67 -24.78 5.70
N TYR A 143 4.75 -23.85 5.42
CA TYR A 143 3.39 -23.87 5.97
C TYR A 143 2.55 -24.91 5.19
N LEU A 144 1.87 -25.80 5.90
CA LEU A 144 0.86 -26.70 5.34
C LEU A 144 -0.54 -26.20 5.70
N THR A 145 -1.44 -26.25 4.73
CA THR A 145 -2.85 -25.94 4.94
C THR A 145 -3.54 -27.03 5.76
N LYS A 146 -4.72 -26.76 6.30
CA LYS A 146 -5.51 -27.78 7.03
C LYS A 146 -5.87 -28.96 6.13
N GLU A 147 -6.17 -28.66 4.85
CA GLU A 147 -6.50 -29.64 3.82
C GLU A 147 -5.31 -30.56 3.54
N GLU A 148 -4.11 -30.00 3.34
CA GLU A 148 -2.88 -30.79 3.16
C GLU A 148 -2.59 -31.68 4.37
N ILE A 149 -2.70 -31.15 5.58
CA ILE A 149 -2.47 -31.93 6.82
C ILE A 149 -3.49 -33.08 6.94
N THR A 150 -4.73 -32.87 6.50
CA THR A 150 -5.78 -33.88 6.62
C THR A 150 -5.66 -34.94 5.55
N ALA A 151 -5.19 -34.56 4.34
CA ALA A 151 -5.07 -35.47 3.18
C ALA A 151 -3.83 -36.38 3.23
N LEU A 152 -2.80 -36.02 4.00
CA LEU A 152 -1.51 -36.69 4.01
C LEU A 152 -1.31 -37.56 5.27
N PRO A 153 -0.60 -38.72 5.14
CA PRO A 153 -0.07 -39.45 6.28
C PRO A 153 0.80 -38.55 7.17
N LYS A 154 0.90 -38.85 8.46
CA LYS A 154 1.62 -38.00 9.44
C LYS A 154 3.11 -37.86 9.13
N ASP A 155 3.76 -38.90 8.68
CA ASP A 155 5.17 -38.93 8.27
C ASP A 155 5.42 -38.09 7.03
N GLU A 156 4.57 -38.17 6.01
CA GLU A 156 4.64 -37.35 4.82
C GLU A 156 4.38 -35.86 5.15
N SER A 157 3.38 -35.59 6.01
CA SER A 157 3.08 -34.22 6.43
C SER A 157 4.24 -33.61 7.23
N GLN A 158 4.98 -34.38 8.01
CA GLN A 158 6.17 -33.89 8.72
C GLN A 158 7.31 -33.62 7.74
N SER A 159 7.59 -34.52 6.82
CA SER A 159 8.60 -34.35 5.78
C SER A 159 8.36 -33.06 4.97
N LEU A 160 7.11 -32.80 4.57
CA LEU A 160 6.75 -31.58 3.85
C LEU A 160 6.88 -30.30 4.69
N LYS A 161 6.65 -30.35 6.01
CA LYS A 161 6.85 -29.19 6.90
C LYS A 161 8.31 -28.77 7.00
N ASP A 162 9.21 -29.74 6.91
CA ASP A 162 10.66 -29.51 7.00
C ASP A 162 11.28 -29.22 5.61
N MET A 163 10.45 -29.02 4.57
CA MET A 163 10.91 -28.54 3.26
C MET A 163 11.05 -27.04 3.22
N PRO A 164 12.05 -26.52 2.49
CA PRO A 164 12.18 -25.09 2.27
C PRO A 164 11.04 -24.53 1.40
N ALA A 165 10.76 -23.24 1.57
CA ALA A 165 9.72 -22.56 0.82
C ALA A 165 10.07 -21.08 0.57
N ILE A 166 9.64 -20.57 -0.60
CA ILE A 166 9.61 -19.15 -0.92
C ILE A 166 8.15 -18.72 -1.13
N GLY A 167 7.74 -17.64 -0.49
CA GLY A 167 6.37 -17.14 -0.58
C GLY A 167 6.05 -16.13 0.51
N PHE A 168 4.90 -16.32 1.18
CA PHE A 168 4.45 -15.34 2.19
C PHE A 168 4.32 -15.95 3.58
N HIS A 169 4.64 -15.13 4.58
CA HIS A 169 4.37 -15.44 5.98
C HIS A 169 2.87 -15.52 6.26
N ILE A 170 2.50 -16.46 7.12
CA ILE A 170 1.12 -16.66 7.54
C ILE A 170 0.90 -16.06 8.92
N THR A 171 -0.18 -15.32 9.09
CA THR A 171 -0.56 -14.75 10.39
C THR A 171 -0.65 -15.84 11.47
N GLY A 172 0.12 -15.68 12.54
CA GLY A 172 0.20 -16.64 13.64
C GLY A 172 1.19 -17.80 13.42
N ALA A 173 1.91 -17.82 12.29
CA ALA A 173 2.96 -18.81 11.98
C ALA A 173 4.17 -18.09 11.36
N PHE A 174 4.78 -17.18 12.11
CA PHE A 174 5.84 -16.27 11.64
C PHE A 174 7.09 -17.00 11.12
N ASP A 175 7.35 -18.22 11.60
CA ASP A 175 8.50 -19.05 11.25
C ASP A 175 8.24 -19.99 10.05
N LYS A 176 7.12 -19.81 9.36
CA LYS A 176 6.73 -20.67 8.23
C LYS A 176 6.31 -19.83 7.04
N ILE A 177 6.66 -20.33 5.87
CA ILE A 177 6.30 -19.71 4.59
C ILE A 177 5.27 -20.59 3.87
N LEU A 178 4.17 -19.97 3.44
CA LEU A 178 3.26 -20.56 2.46
C LEU A 178 3.94 -20.50 1.09
N PRO A 179 4.27 -21.63 0.47
CA PRO A 179 4.86 -21.62 -0.86
C PRO A 179 3.87 -21.06 -1.88
N ILE A 180 4.34 -20.11 -2.68
CA ILE A 180 3.53 -19.47 -3.73
C ILE A 180 4.11 -19.86 -5.09
N GLU A 181 3.32 -20.46 -5.97
CA GLU A 181 3.72 -20.73 -7.35
C GLU A 181 3.34 -19.58 -8.28
N LYS A 182 2.14 -19.00 -8.09
CA LYS A 182 1.67 -17.82 -8.82
C LYS A 182 1.00 -16.84 -7.87
N CYS A 183 1.52 -15.62 -7.83
CA CYS A 183 0.83 -14.45 -7.28
C CYS A 183 0.24 -13.67 -8.45
N TRP A 184 -1.07 -13.43 -8.43
CA TRP A 184 -1.81 -12.74 -9.48
C TRP A 184 -1.74 -11.22 -9.37
N LEU A 185 -1.10 -10.70 -8.33
CA LEU A 185 -0.96 -9.25 -8.15
C LEU A 185 0.19 -8.65 -8.96
N MET A 186 1.17 -9.48 -9.36
CA MET A 186 2.27 -9.14 -10.25
C MET A 186 2.21 -10.00 -11.52
N ASP A 187 2.94 -9.59 -12.55
CA ASP A 187 3.04 -10.31 -13.82
C ASP A 187 3.73 -11.69 -13.70
N ASP A 188 3.72 -12.45 -14.79
CA ASP A 188 4.29 -13.80 -14.76
C ASP A 188 5.82 -13.83 -14.65
N LEU A 189 6.52 -12.79 -15.09
CA LEU A 189 7.99 -12.71 -14.97
C LEU A 189 8.44 -12.76 -13.52
N HIS A 190 7.75 -12.07 -12.63
CA HIS A 190 8.05 -12.10 -11.19
C HIS A 190 7.86 -13.49 -10.60
N ASN A 191 6.81 -14.21 -11.05
CA ASN A 191 6.57 -15.58 -10.62
C ASN A 191 7.68 -16.53 -11.13
N GLN A 192 8.15 -16.33 -12.36
CA GLN A 192 9.24 -17.10 -12.95
C GLN A 192 10.54 -16.89 -12.17
N ILE A 193 10.95 -15.63 -11.93
CA ILE A 193 12.17 -15.31 -11.17
C ILE A 193 12.14 -15.96 -9.79
N ARG A 194 11.05 -15.77 -9.03
CA ARG A 194 10.93 -16.34 -7.69
C ARG A 194 10.99 -17.86 -7.70
N ASN A 195 10.31 -18.50 -8.63
CA ASN A 195 10.28 -19.97 -8.73
C ASN A 195 11.64 -20.52 -9.15
N ASP A 196 12.33 -19.88 -10.10
CA ASP A 196 13.66 -20.25 -10.56
C ASP A 196 14.69 -20.14 -9.44
N ILE A 197 14.69 -19.05 -8.67
CA ILE A 197 15.56 -18.89 -7.48
C ILE A 197 15.32 -20.03 -6.49
N ARG A 198 14.06 -20.41 -6.23
CA ARG A 198 13.73 -21.53 -5.35
C ARG A 198 14.31 -22.84 -5.88
N ASP A 199 14.05 -23.13 -7.14
CA ASP A 199 14.41 -24.40 -7.75
C ASP A 199 15.93 -24.55 -7.84
N TYR A 200 16.65 -23.48 -8.24
CA TYR A 200 18.11 -23.45 -8.23
C TYR A 200 18.68 -23.64 -6.81
N ALA A 201 18.14 -22.92 -5.83
CA ALA A 201 18.61 -23.04 -4.44
C ALA A 201 18.42 -24.47 -3.89
N MET A 202 17.30 -25.11 -4.20
CA MET A 202 17.03 -26.51 -3.80
C MET A 202 17.95 -27.50 -4.52
N GLU A 203 18.17 -27.33 -5.82
CA GLU A 203 19.02 -28.21 -6.63
C GLU A 203 20.50 -28.14 -6.19
N HIS A 204 20.97 -26.97 -5.81
CA HIS A 204 22.37 -26.75 -5.41
C HIS A 204 22.60 -26.81 -3.89
N GLY A 205 21.58 -27.19 -3.12
CA GLY A 205 21.69 -27.38 -1.68
C GLY A 205 21.93 -26.07 -0.90
N ILE A 206 21.54 -24.93 -1.46
CA ILE A 206 21.59 -23.63 -0.76
C ILE A 206 20.62 -23.68 0.41
N SER A 207 21.10 -23.36 1.60
CA SER A 207 20.28 -23.40 2.81
C SER A 207 19.32 -22.22 2.87
N PHE A 208 18.07 -22.48 3.30
CA PHE A 208 17.06 -21.46 3.54
C PHE A 208 17.08 -21.03 5.00
N PHE A 209 16.75 -19.78 5.25
CA PHE A 209 16.85 -19.18 6.58
C PHE A 209 15.87 -19.81 7.58
N ASP A 210 16.37 -20.19 8.77
CA ASP A 210 15.56 -20.56 9.93
C ASP A 210 15.35 -19.34 10.82
N LEU A 211 14.13 -18.77 10.80
CA LEU A 211 13.80 -17.59 11.59
C LEU A 211 13.91 -17.79 13.12
N ARG A 212 13.88 -19.04 13.61
CA ARG A 212 14.03 -19.33 15.05
C ARG A 212 15.48 -19.50 15.44
N ALA A 213 16.21 -20.27 14.65
CA ALA A 213 17.62 -20.54 14.90
C ALA A 213 18.53 -19.41 14.42
N GLN A 214 18.04 -18.53 13.54
CA GLN A 214 18.79 -17.42 12.92
C GLN A 214 20.03 -17.94 12.16
N VAL A 215 19.83 -18.99 11.34
CA VAL A 215 20.86 -19.61 10.51
C VAL A 215 20.27 -19.96 9.14
N GLY A 216 21.16 -20.15 8.15
CA GLY A 216 20.78 -20.43 6.76
C GLY A 216 20.96 -19.23 5.86
N LEU A 217 21.27 -19.47 4.58
CA LEU A 217 21.78 -18.45 3.65
C LEU A 217 20.70 -17.60 3.00
N LEU A 218 19.73 -18.24 2.31
CA LEU A 218 18.70 -17.53 1.52
C LEU A 218 17.56 -17.07 2.43
N ARG A 219 17.34 -15.75 2.51
CA ARG A 219 16.47 -15.16 3.54
C ARG A 219 15.22 -14.48 3.00
N ASP A 220 15.35 -13.62 1.98
CA ASP A 220 14.22 -12.88 1.41
C ASP A 220 14.51 -12.46 -0.02
N ILE A 221 13.45 -12.22 -0.82
CA ILE A 221 13.54 -11.76 -2.20
C ILE A 221 12.55 -10.62 -2.39
N ILE A 222 13.05 -9.46 -2.82
CA ILE A 222 12.23 -8.33 -3.22
C ILE A 222 12.30 -8.19 -4.74
N ILE A 223 11.15 -8.17 -5.39
CA ILE A 223 11.05 -7.94 -6.83
C ILE A 223 10.23 -6.68 -7.07
N ARG A 224 10.77 -5.79 -7.89
CA ARG A 224 10.14 -4.53 -8.24
C ARG A 224 10.28 -4.25 -9.73
N ASN A 225 9.19 -3.96 -10.41
CA ASN A 225 9.18 -3.44 -11.79
C ASN A 225 8.75 -1.98 -11.80
N SER A 226 8.87 -1.35 -12.96
CA SER A 226 8.45 0.03 -13.19
C SER A 226 7.72 0.18 -14.52
N ALA A 227 7.00 1.30 -14.69
CA ALA A 227 6.33 1.65 -15.94
C ALA A 227 7.32 1.90 -17.10
N SER A 228 8.61 2.16 -16.81
CA SER A 228 9.66 2.23 -17.83
C SER A 228 10.05 0.86 -18.40
N GLY A 229 9.56 -0.25 -17.83
CA GLY A 229 9.95 -1.62 -18.18
C GLY A 229 11.23 -2.09 -17.49
N GLU A 230 11.80 -1.30 -16.58
CA GLU A 230 12.97 -1.70 -15.80
C GLU A 230 12.56 -2.62 -14.63
N LEU A 231 13.46 -3.53 -14.26
CA LEU A 231 13.24 -4.58 -13.28
C LEU A 231 14.37 -4.62 -12.26
N MET A 232 14.02 -4.49 -10.98
CA MET A 232 14.94 -4.63 -9.84
C MET A 232 14.62 -5.92 -9.08
N VAL A 233 15.67 -6.68 -8.80
CA VAL A 233 15.62 -7.85 -7.91
C VAL A 233 16.63 -7.65 -6.80
N ILE A 234 16.20 -7.81 -5.55
CA ILE A 234 17.06 -7.72 -4.37
C ILE A 234 16.97 -9.05 -3.64
N ILE A 235 18.11 -9.71 -3.44
CA ILE A 235 18.18 -10.97 -2.70
C ILE A 235 18.86 -10.70 -1.35
N GLN A 236 18.17 -11.05 -0.27
CA GLN A 236 18.72 -10.97 1.07
C GLN A 236 19.33 -12.33 1.45
N PHE A 237 20.58 -12.28 1.82
CA PHE A 237 21.32 -13.41 2.37
C PHE A 237 21.55 -13.23 3.86
N HIS A 238 22.02 -14.27 4.50
CA HIS A 238 22.55 -14.26 5.85
C HIS A 238 23.79 -15.14 5.87
N TYR A 239 24.96 -14.52 5.86
CA TYR A 239 26.23 -15.22 5.92
C TYR A 239 26.50 -15.67 7.35
N ASP A 240 26.96 -16.90 7.52
CA ASP A 240 27.39 -17.42 8.81
C ASP A 240 28.93 -17.56 8.88
N GLU A 241 29.43 -17.97 10.03
CA GLU A 241 30.88 -18.14 10.23
C GLU A 241 31.51 -19.20 9.30
N THR A 242 30.70 -20.05 8.67
CA THR A 242 31.16 -21.12 7.76
C THR A 242 31.25 -20.67 6.30
N GLY A 243 30.70 -19.47 5.97
CA GLY A 243 30.74 -18.86 4.64
C GLY A 243 29.33 -18.62 4.05
N GLY A 244 29.09 -19.07 2.81
CA GLY A 244 27.87 -18.86 2.04
C GLY A 244 28.00 -17.78 0.95
N GLU A 245 29.09 -17.00 0.98
CA GLU A 245 29.30 -15.94 -0.01
C GLU A 245 29.44 -16.49 -1.43
N LYS A 246 30.16 -17.63 -1.60
CA LYS A 246 30.30 -18.26 -2.90
C LYS A 246 28.96 -18.75 -3.45
N GLU A 247 28.19 -19.45 -2.66
CA GLU A 247 26.85 -19.95 -3.02
C GLU A 247 25.90 -18.80 -3.34
N ALA A 248 25.98 -17.68 -2.60
CA ALA A 248 25.21 -16.48 -2.88
C ALA A 248 25.59 -15.86 -4.24
N LEU A 249 26.89 -15.73 -4.53
CA LEU A 249 27.39 -15.20 -5.80
C LEU A 249 27.05 -16.14 -6.98
N ASP A 250 27.13 -17.46 -6.80
CA ASP A 250 26.74 -18.45 -7.82
C ASP A 250 25.25 -18.33 -8.13
N LEU A 251 24.37 -18.16 -7.12
CA LEU A 251 22.94 -17.90 -7.31
C LEU A 251 22.68 -16.57 -8.04
N LEU A 252 23.36 -15.49 -7.65
CA LEU A 252 23.23 -14.19 -8.31
C LEU A 252 23.66 -14.26 -9.77
N GLN A 253 24.75 -14.98 -10.09
CA GLN A 253 25.20 -15.21 -11.46
C GLN A 253 24.18 -16.00 -12.27
N HIS A 254 23.62 -17.06 -11.69
CA HIS A 254 22.55 -17.83 -12.33
C HIS A 254 21.33 -16.94 -12.67
N VAL A 255 20.87 -16.12 -11.72
CA VAL A 255 19.75 -15.18 -11.93
C VAL A 255 20.09 -14.18 -13.02
N ALA A 256 21.30 -13.62 -13.02
CA ALA A 256 21.76 -12.67 -14.03
C ALA A 256 21.82 -13.23 -15.45
N ASP A 257 22.14 -14.52 -15.58
CA ASP A 257 22.26 -15.21 -16.87
C ASP A 257 20.89 -15.69 -17.37
N THR A 258 20.03 -16.18 -16.46
CA THR A 258 18.69 -16.69 -16.78
C THR A 258 17.72 -15.56 -17.13
N PHE A 259 17.84 -14.41 -16.45
CA PHE A 259 16.94 -13.27 -16.61
C PHE A 259 17.71 -11.99 -17.05
N PRO A 260 18.19 -11.92 -18.31
CA PRO A 260 18.97 -10.80 -18.82
C PRO A 260 18.19 -9.46 -18.80
N GLN A 261 16.85 -9.49 -18.72
CA GLN A 261 15.98 -8.31 -18.59
C GLN A 261 16.04 -7.63 -17.20
N ILE A 262 16.66 -8.25 -16.20
CA ILE A 262 16.90 -7.59 -14.91
C ILE A 262 17.90 -6.45 -15.12
N THR A 263 17.44 -5.23 -14.86
CA THR A 263 18.23 -3.99 -15.01
C THR A 263 18.99 -3.62 -13.75
N SER A 264 18.54 -4.10 -12.59
CA SER A 264 19.11 -3.85 -11.27
C SER A 264 19.05 -5.13 -10.44
N LEU A 265 20.15 -5.88 -10.36
CA LEU A 265 20.28 -7.05 -9.50
C LEU A 265 21.13 -6.68 -8.30
N LEU A 266 20.50 -6.66 -7.15
CA LEU A 266 21.08 -6.19 -5.88
C LEU A 266 21.07 -7.32 -4.86
N TYR A 267 21.94 -7.20 -3.86
CA TYR A 267 21.98 -8.14 -2.74
C TYR A 267 22.47 -7.47 -1.47
N LEU A 268 22.21 -8.11 -0.35
CA LEU A 268 22.72 -7.69 0.96
C LEU A 268 22.88 -8.87 1.89
N ASP A 269 23.80 -8.74 2.85
CA ASP A 269 23.89 -9.60 4.02
C ASP A 269 23.10 -9.01 5.16
N ASN A 270 21.99 -9.62 5.54
CA ASN A 270 21.11 -9.17 6.61
C ASN A 270 21.33 -9.99 7.88
N GLN A 271 22.14 -9.48 8.79
CA GLN A 271 22.45 -10.09 10.09
C GLN A 271 21.44 -9.74 11.20
N LYS A 272 20.34 -9.02 10.88
CA LYS A 272 19.34 -8.59 11.85
C LYS A 272 18.33 -9.70 12.13
N CYS A 273 17.60 -9.58 13.25
CA CYS A 273 16.48 -10.47 13.57
C CYS A 273 15.20 -10.19 12.76
N ASN A 274 15.20 -9.23 11.83
CA ASN A 274 14.07 -8.88 10.97
C ASN A 274 14.52 -8.65 9.52
N ASP A 275 13.56 -8.61 8.59
CA ASP A 275 13.83 -8.54 7.15
C ASP A 275 13.87 -7.10 6.60
N THR A 276 13.91 -6.06 7.48
CA THR A 276 13.98 -4.66 7.05
C THR A 276 15.35 -4.32 6.48
N ILE A 277 15.36 -3.61 5.34
CA ILE A 277 16.58 -3.25 4.60
C ILE A 277 16.97 -1.77 4.71
N GLY A 278 16.14 -0.95 5.39
CA GLY A 278 16.31 0.51 5.41
C GLY A 278 17.65 1.00 5.92
N ASP A 279 18.23 0.31 6.89
CA ASP A 279 19.50 0.61 7.55
C ASP A 279 20.66 -0.32 7.12
N GLN A 280 20.46 -1.14 6.08
CA GLN A 280 21.46 -2.09 5.58
C GLN A 280 22.23 -1.52 4.39
N GLU A 281 23.46 -1.94 4.20
CA GLU A 281 24.20 -1.71 2.97
C GLU A 281 23.69 -2.66 1.88
N ILE A 282 23.37 -2.12 0.71
CA ILE A 282 22.87 -2.89 -0.43
C ILE A 282 23.90 -2.80 -1.55
N LEU A 283 24.36 -3.95 -2.02
CA LEU A 283 25.40 -4.07 -3.01
C LEU A 283 24.82 -4.33 -4.40
N VAL A 284 25.44 -3.77 -5.42
CA VAL A 284 25.07 -3.99 -6.83
C VAL A 284 25.85 -5.19 -7.35
N PHE A 285 25.14 -6.25 -7.76
CA PHE A 285 25.75 -7.37 -8.47
C PHE A 285 25.80 -7.11 -9.96
N LYS A 286 24.70 -6.62 -10.56
CA LYS A 286 24.61 -6.30 -11.99
C LYS A 286 23.72 -5.09 -12.23
N GLY A 287 24.10 -4.23 -13.17
CA GLY A 287 23.31 -3.08 -13.61
C GLY A 287 23.48 -1.86 -12.71
N THR A 288 22.37 -1.27 -12.29
CA THR A 288 22.32 -0.02 -11.52
C THR A 288 21.77 -0.26 -10.12
N ASP A 289 22.00 0.68 -9.20
CA ASP A 289 21.46 0.69 -7.83
C ASP A 289 20.00 1.15 -7.75
N HIS A 290 19.36 1.43 -8.88
CA HIS A 290 18.00 1.96 -8.98
C HIS A 290 17.32 1.55 -10.28
N ILE A 291 16.02 1.77 -10.33
CA ILE A 291 15.19 1.78 -11.54
C ILE A 291 14.49 3.12 -11.66
N PHE A 292 13.94 3.40 -12.85
CA PHE A 292 13.17 4.60 -13.08
C PHE A 292 11.69 4.29 -13.24
N GLU A 293 10.87 5.03 -12.51
CA GLU A 293 9.42 5.03 -12.69
C GLU A 293 9.00 6.21 -13.56
N LEU A 294 7.93 6.04 -14.34
CA LEU A 294 7.41 7.09 -15.25
C LEU A 294 6.01 7.52 -14.81
N MET A 295 5.76 8.83 -14.83
CA MET A 295 4.43 9.40 -14.61
C MET A 295 4.27 10.65 -15.49
N GLU A 296 3.39 10.61 -16.47
CA GLU A 296 3.34 11.60 -17.57
C GLU A 296 4.73 11.72 -18.24
N ASP A 297 5.24 12.95 -18.36
CA ASP A 297 6.58 13.24 -18.86
C ASP A 297 7.66 13.28 -17.76
N LEU A 298 7.32 12.88 -16.53
CA LEU A 298 8.24 12.86 -15.41
C LEU A 298 8.87 11.48 -15.21
N LYS A 299 10.15 11.51 -14.82
CA LYS A 299 10.95 10.33 -14.53
C LYS A 299 11.41 10.37 -13.08
N PHE A 300 11.13 9.32 -12.32
CA PHE A 300 11.48 9.23 -10.90
C PHE A 300 12.49 8.13 -10.65
N LYS A 301 13.61 8.47 -10.05
CA LYS A 301 14.59 7.50 -9.55
C LYS A 301 14.00 6.78 -8.34
N VAL A 302 13.98 5.46 -8.39
CA VAL A 302 13.48 4.60 -7.33
C VAL A 302 14.56 3.60 -6.93
N GLY A 303 15.20 3.86 -5.81
CA GLY A 303 16.19 2.98 -5.21
C GLY A 303 15.54 1.82 -4.43
N PRO A 304 16.35 0.88 -3.93
CA PRO A 304 15.86 -0.28 -3.18
C PRO A 304 15.11 0.10 -1.90
N LYS A 305 15.49 1.20 -1.27
CA LYS A 305 14.90 1.73 -0.03
C LYS A 305 13.83 2.78 -0.26
N SER A 306 13.72 3.33 -1.48
CA SER A 306 12.79 4.41 -1.79
C SER A 306 11.33 3.92 -1.74
N PHE A 307 10.48 4.68 -1.07
CA PHE A 307 9.04 4.48 -1.16
C PHE A 307 8.54 4.99 -2.52
N TYR A 308 7.73 4.20 -3.17
CA TYR A 308 6.91 4.57 -4.33
C TYR A 308 5.61 3.76 -4.28
N GLN A 309 4.50 4.34 -4.71
CA GLN A 309 3.19 3.66 -4.69
C GLN A 309 3.24 2.36 -5.50
N THR A 310 2.74 1.27 -4.90
CA THR A 310 2.90 -0.08 -5.47
C THR A 310 1.89 -0.44 -6.56
N ASN A 311 1.03 0.49 -6.97
CA ASN A 311 0.19 0.45 -8.16
C ASN A 311 0.44 1.76 -8.92
N THR A 312 1.36 1.76 -9.88
CA THR A 312 1.81 2.94 -10.60
C THR A 312 0.68 3.62 -11.39
N GLU A 313 -0.13 2.85 -12.11
CA GLU A 313 -1.23 3.36 -12.91
C GLU A 313 -2.27 4.08 -12.02
N GLN A 314 -2.65 3.47 -10.92
CA GLN A 314 -3.62 4.06 -10.01
C GLN A 314 -3.03 5.20 -9.17
N ALA A 315 -1.71 5.21 -8.92
CA ALA A 315 -1.02 6.34 -8.29
C ALA A 315 -1.11 7.60 -9.14
N TYR A 316 -1.00 7.46 -10.46
CA TYR A 316 -1.23 8.57 -11.39
C TYR A 316 -2.63 9.17 -11.23
N HIS A 317 -3.67 8.34 -11.15
CA HIS A 317 -5.05 8.80 -10.92
C HIS A 317 -5.21 9.48 -9.55
N LEU A 318 -4.64 8.90 -8.49
CA LEU A 318 -4.66 9.48 -7.14
C LEU A 318 -4.02 10.88 -7.12
N TYR A 319 -2.84 11.02 -7.71
CA TYR A 319 -2.13 12.30 -7.75
C TYR A 319 -2.76 13.29 -8.73
N SER A 320 -3.42 12.83 -9.79
CA SER A 320 -4.21 13.67 -10.68
C SER A 320 -5.42 14.29 -9.96
N VAL A 321 -6.09 13.52 -9.09
CA VAL A 321 -7.13 14.06 -8.19
C VAL A 321 -6.54 15.10 -7.25
N ALA A 322 -5.43 14.81 -6.59
CA ALA A 322 -4.78 15.76 -5.67
C ALA A 322 -4.38 17.05 -6.41
N ARG A 323 -3.79 16.93 -7.61
CA ARG A 323 -3.45 18.07 -8.47
C ARG A 323 -4.69 18.87 -8.89
N ALA A 324 -5.77 18.21 -9.27
CA ALA A 324 -7.02 18.89 -9.61
C ALA A 324 -7.59 19.65 -8.41
N PHE A 325 -7.61 19.04 -7.23
CA PHE A 325 -8.08 19.68 -6.00
C PHE A 325 -7.22 20.88 -5.59
N ALA A 326 -5.91 20.80 -5.83
CA ALA A 326 -4.99 21.88 -5.52
C ALA A 326 -5.20 23.13 -6.42
N PHE A 327 -5.48 22.95 -7.72
CA PHE A 327 -5.37 24.04 -8.71
C PHE A 327 -6.67 24.39 -9.45
N ALA A 328 -7.68 23.51 -9.50
CA ALA A 328 -8.90 23.83 -10.24
C ALA A 328 -9.66 25.00 -9.58
N PRO A 329 -10.36 25.84 -10.38
CA PRO A 329 -11.18 26.93 -9.86
C PRO A 329 -12.29 26.40 -8.94
N ILE A 330 -12.59 27.16 -7.88
CA ILE A 330 -13.72 26.92 -6.99
C ILE A 330 -14.73 28.03 -7.21
N GLU A 331 -15.88 27.69 -7.77
CA GLU A 331 -16.98 28.61 -8.04
C GLU A 331 -18.22 28.19 -7.23
N ASN A 332 -18.85 29.14 -6.52
CA ASN A 332 -20.03 28.87 -5.69
C ASN A 332 -19.83 27.74 -4.67
N GLY A 333 -18.62 27.58 -4.14
CA GLY A 333 -18.26 26.55 -3.15
C GLY A 333 -18.10 25.13 -3.73
N LYS A 334 -18.09 24.98 -5.06
CA LYS A 334 -17.86 23.69 -5.75
C LYS A 334 -16.65 23.79 -6.67
N LEU A 335 -15.92 22.69 -6.80
CA LEU A 335 -14.82 22.58 -7.75
C LEU A 335 -15.38 22.55 -9.18
N ARG A 336 -14.83 23.39 -10.06
CA ARG A 336 -15.20 23.37 -11.49
C ARG A 336 -14.46 22.23 -12.20
N THR A 337 -15.20 21.19 -12.57
CA THR A 337 -14.64 19.93 -13.10
C THR A 337 -14.82 19.74 -14.61
N GLU A 338 -15.13 20.77 -15.38
CA GLU A 338 -15.44 20.65 -16.83
C GLU A 338 -14.32 20.04 -17.70
N SER A 339 -13.19 19.60 -17.12
CA SER A 339 -12.05 19.07 -17.88
C SER A 339 -11.38 17.81 -17.32
N TYR A 340 -11.96 17.13 -16.32
CA TYR A 340 -11.34 15.94 -15.75
C TYR A 340 -12.30 14.74 -15.82
N ASP A 341 -12.45 14.20 -17.05
CA ASP A 341 -12.98 12.86 -17.24
C ASP A 341 -11.80 11.89 -17.22
N TYR A 342 -11.55 11.29 -16.05
CA TYR A 342 -10.47 10.32 -15.82
C TYR A 342 -10.59 9.05 -16.69
N SER A 343 -11.72 8.83 -17.38
CA SER A 343 -11.96 7.68 -18.24
C SER A 343 -11.47 7.86 -19.68
N GLN A 344 -11.03 9.07 -20.06
CA GLN A 344 -10.65 9.40 -21.44
C GLN A 344 -9.17 9.70 -21.65
N ASP A 345 -8.34 9.69 -20.60
CA ASP A 345 -6.92 10.11 -20.71
C ASP A 345 -6.05 9.14 -21.54
N GLU A 346 -6.44 7.87 -21.72
CA GLU A 346 -5.71 6.95 -22.63
C GLU A 346 -5.81 7.32 -24.13
N LYS A 347 -6.78 8.14 -24.52
CA LYS A 347 -6.97 8.53 -25.94
C LYS A 347 -6.56 9.95 -26.29
N ASN A 348 -6.24 10.79 -25.31
CA ASN A 348 -5.99 12.22 -25.51
C ASN A 348 -4.59 12.71 -25.10
N ALA A 349 -3.63 11.84 -24.81
CA ALA A 349 -2.24 12.22 -24.53
C ALA A 349 -1.60 13.07 -25.67
N ASP A 350 -2.19 13.08 -26.86
CA ASP A 350 -1.67 13.78 -28.03
C ASP A 350 -2.40 15.10 -28.41
N LYS A 351 -3.45 15.54 -27.68
CA LYS A 351 -4.32 16.63 -28.17
C LYS A 351 -4.65 17.81 -27.24
N THR A 352 -4.17 17.88 -26.03
CA THR A 352 -4.46 19.04 -25.15
C THR A 352 -3.25 19.90 -24.85
N ASN A 353 -2.68 20.50 -25.88
CA ASN A 353 -1.86 21.72 -25.76
C ASN A 353 -2.76 22.97 -25.54
N HIS A 354 -3.59 22.96 -24.49
CA HIS A 354 -4.18 24.19 -23.96
C HIS A 354 -3.46 24.56 -22.65
N THR A 355 -2.20 24.97 -22.82
CA THR A 355 -1.51 25.81 -21.84
C THR A 355 -2.21 27.17 -21.80
N SER A 356 -3.23 27.34 -20.93
CA SER A 356 -3.44 28.62 -20.32
C SER A 356 -2.23 28.87 -19.43
N GLN A 357 -1.22 29.57 -19.99
CA GLN A 357 -0.08 30.05 -19.23
C GLN A 357 -0.63 31.03 -18.18
N LEU A 358 -0.84 30.54 -16.95
CA LEU A 358 -0.99 31.40 -15.80
C LEU A 358 0.31 32.22 -15.70
N SER A 359 0.18 33.53 -15.56
CA SER A 359 1.33 34.39 -15.28
C SER A 359 2.08 33.83 -14.06
N PRO A 360 3.42 33.79 -14.03
CA PRO A 360 4.19 33.30 -12.87
C PRO A 360 3.82 33.97 -11.54
N LEU A 361 3.28 35.18 -11.58
CA LEU A 361 2.79 35.94 -10.42
C LEU A 361 1.40 35.49 -9.92
N SER A 362 0.65 34.72 -10.71
CA SER A 362 -0.69 34.21 -10.35
C SER A 362 -0.69 32.73 -9.94
N SER A 363 0.43 32.03 -10.06
CA SER A 363 0.57 30.62 -9.66
C SER A 363 0.77 30.49 -8.15
N PRO A 364 0.14 29.50 -7.47
CA PRO A 364 0.20 29.39 -6.02
C PRO A 364 1.57 28.92 -5.49
N LEU A 365 1.87 29.30 -4.24
CA LEU A 365 2.88 28.66 -3.40
C LEU A 365 2.28 27.41 -2.78
N VAL A 366 2.91 26.27 -3.02
CA VAL A 366 2.46 24.97 -2.52
C VAL A 366 3.44 24.44 -1.47
N TYR A 367 2.92 23.95 -0.36
CA TYR A 367 3.69 23.13 0.57
C TYR A 367 3.22 21.68 0.45
N ASP A 368 4.15 20.74 0.23
CA ASP A 368 3.94 19.31 0.15
C ASP A 368 4.49 18.65 1.43
N LEU A 369 3.59 18.32 2.35
CA LEU A 369 3.94 17.74 3.64
C LEU A 369 3.95 16.21 3.54
N TYR A 370 4.96 15.58 4.10
CA TYR A 370 5.27 14.14 3.93
C TYR A 370 5.63 13.83 2.48
N THR A 371 6.49 14.69 1.88
CA THR A 371 6.77 14.68 0.44
C THR A 371 7.46 13.41 -0.06
N GLY A 372 8.03 12.57 0.84
CA GLY A 372 8.79 11.38 0.49
C GLY A 372 9.91 11.69 -0.50
N THR A 373 9.97 10.94 -1.60
CA THR A 373 10.92 11.15 -2.70
C THR A 373 10.53 12.29 -3.66
N GLY A 374 9.63 13.18 -3.21
CA GLY A 374 9.21 14.36 -3.97
C GLY A 374 8.25 14.06 -5.13
N THR A 375 7.56 12.93 -5.12
CA THR A 375 6.71 12.52 -6.24
C THR A 375 5.58 13.52 -6.46
N ILE A 376 4.78 13.85 -5.43
CA ILE A 376 3.69 14.82 -5.54
C ILE A 376 4.25 16.22 -5.81
N ALA A 377 5.30 16.65 -5.10
CA ALA A 377 5.93 17.95 -5.30
C ALA A 377 6.33 18.18 -6.75
N ASN A 378 7.04 17.24 -7.38
CA ASN A 378 7.46 17.32 -8.77
C ASN A 378 6.27 17.25 -9.74
N PHE A 379 5.27 16.39 -9.45
CA PHE A 379 4.08 16.23 -10.27
C PHE A 379 3.23 17.51 -10.37
N VAL A 380 3.23 18.34 -9.31
CA VAL A 380 2.47 19.59 -9.28
C VAL A 380 3.30 20.82 -9.64
N ALA A 381 4.62 20.71 -9.73
CA ALA A 381 5.55 21.83 -9.88
C ALA A 381 5.24 22.75 -11.08
N LYS A 382 4.83 22.17 -12.21
CA LYS A 382 4.49 22.93 -13.43
C LYS A 382 3.31 23.90 -13.24
N LYS A 383 2.45 23.69 -12.24
CA LYS A 383 1.27 24.51 -11.95
C LYS A 383 1.49 25.48 -10.76
N ALA A 384 2.63 25.41 -10.10
CA ALA A 384 2.98 26.21 -8.94
C ALA A 384 4.08 27.22 -9.26
N ARG A 385 4.08 28.40 -8.61
CA ARG A 385 5.24 29.29 -8.68
C ARG A 385 6.44 28.73 -7.91
N LYS A 386 6.17 27.98 -6.85
CA LYS A 386 7.16 27.32 -6.00
C LYS A 386 6.49 26.18 -5.24
N VAL A 387 7.17 25.07 -5.07
CA VAL A 387 6.76 23.96 -4.22
C VAL A 387 7.80 23.73 -3.13
N ILE A 388 7.37 23.63 -1.88
CA ILE A 388 8.24 23.32 -0.74
C ILE A 388 7.83 21.96 -0.20
N GLY A 389 8.72 20.97 -0.32
CA GLY A 389 8.54 19.62 0.23
C GLY A 389 9.21 19.50 1.59
N ILE A 390 8.52 18.89 2.55
CA ILE A 390 9.04 18.60 3.89
C ILE A 390 8.88 17.10 4.16
N GLU A 391 9.95 16.45 4.59
CA GLU A 391 9.99 15.01 4.88
C GLU A 391 10.91 14.74 6.07
N TYR A 392 10.53 13.76 6.90
CA TYR A 392 11.33 13.38 8.07
C TYR A 392 12.61 12.64 7.72
N VAL A 393 12.60 11.83 6.64
CA VAL A 393 13.69 10.95 6.22
C VAL A 393 14.67 11.70 5.31
N PRO A 394 15.93 11.96 5.73
CA PRO A 394 16.90 12.72 4.94
C PRO A 394 17.21 12.09 3.59
N GLU A 395 17.31 10.76 3.51
CA GLU A 395 17.60 10.02 2.27
C GLU A 395 16.49 10.21 1.22
N ALA A 396 15.23 10.29 1.66
CA ALA A 396 14.11 10.57 0.77
C ALA A 396 14.18 11.99 0.21
N ILE A 397 14.67 12.96 0.98
CA ILE A 397 14.90 14.35 0.53
C ILE A 397 16.01 14.41 -0.52
N GLU A 398 17.07 13.63 -0.37
CA GLU A 398 18.11 13.55 -1.43
C GLU A 398 17.54 12.96 -2.72
N ASP A 399 16.74 11.89 -2.63
CA ASP A 399 16.01 11.36 -3.79
C ASP A 399 15.07 12.40 -4.40
N ALA A 400 14.37 13.20 -3.60
CA ALA A 400 13.46 14.25 -4.07
C ALA A 400 14.21 15.34 -4.87
N LYS A 401 15.41 15.75 -4.42
CA LYS A 401 16.27 16.71 -5.13
C LYS A 401 16.74 16.13 -6.46
N ILE A 402 17.24 14.88 -6.44
CA ILE A 402 17.65 14.17 -7.66
C ILE A 402 16.49 14.05 -8.65
N ASN A 403 15.28 13.76 -8.18
CA ASN A 403 14.09 13.68 -9.02
C ASN A 403 13.71 15.02 -9.64
N SER A 404 13.88 16.13 -8.92
CA SER A 404 13.70 17.46 -9.51
C SER A 404 14.75 17.77 -10.58
N GLU A 405 16.01 17.44 -10.32
CA GLU A 405 17.13 17.67 -11.25
C GLU A 405 16.95 16.87 -12.55
N ILE A 406 16.63 15.57 -12.45
CA ILE A 406 16.38 14.69 -13.61
C ILE A 406 15.28 15.26 -14.52
N ASN A 407 14.24 15.88 -13.93
CA ASN A 407 13.12 16.44 -14.64
C ASN A 407 13.30 17.92 -15.04
N GLY A 408 14.47 18.52 -14.76
CA GLY A 408 14.73 19.93 -15.04
C GLY A 408 13.81 20.90 -14.27
N ILE A 409 13.30 20.48 -13.10
CA ILE A 409 12.40 21.28 -12.26
C ILE A 409 13.25 22.14 -11.32
N SER A 410 13.11 23.47 -11.43
CA SER A 410 13.91 24.43 -10.66
C SER A 410 13.12 25.19 -9.59
N ASN A 411 11.81 24.99 -9.50
CA ASN A 411 10.93 25.70 -8.59
C ASN A 411 10.50 24.85 -7.37
N THR A 412 11.20 23.76 -7.10
CA THR A 412 11.03 22.94 -5.90
C THR A 412 12.16 23.19 -4.90
N LEU A 413 11.82 23.16 -3.60
CA LEU A 413 12.79 23.15 -2.49
C LEU A 413 12.39 22.05 -1.51
N PHE A 414 13.39 21.35 -0.93
CA PHE A 414 13.14 20.23 -0.03
C PHE A 414 13.89 20.38 1.29
N TYR A 415 13.22 20.07 2.40
CA TYR A 415 13.72 20.17 3.77
C TYR A 415 13.53 18.85 4.51
N ALA A 416 14.63 18.35 5.09
CA ALA A 416 14.62 17.14 5.91
C ALA A 416 14.39 17.51 7.38
N GLY A 417 13.40 16.89 8.03
CA GLY A 417 13.15 16.99 9.46
C GLY A 417 11.67 16.83 9.83
N ASP A 418 11.40 16.87 11.12
CA ASP A 418 10.03 16.77 11.63
C ASP A 418 9.23 18.02 11.24
N MET A 419 8.06 17.84 10.66
CA MET A 419 7.20 18.92 10.18
C MET A 419 6.85 19.93 11.27
N LYS A 420 6.65 19.47 12.51
CA LYS A 420 6.35 20.36 13.65
C LYS A 420 7.51 21.28 14.00
N ASP A 421 8.75 20.86 13.72
CA ASP A 421 9.96 21.62 14.05
C ASP A 421 10.40 22.53 12.89
N ILE A 422 10.12 22.11 11.64
CA ILE A 422 10.45 22.90 10.43
C ILE A 422 9.39 23.96 10.15
N LEU A 423 8.11 23.61 10.15
CA LEU A 423 7.02 24.50 9.74
C LEU A 423 6.70 25.51 10.85
N THR A 424 7.67 26.36 11.18
CA THR A 424 7.58 27.45 12.18
C THR A 424 7.10 28.77 11.56
N ASP A 425 6.80 29.75 12.40
CA ASP A 425 6.46 31.08 11.93
C ASP A 425 7.64 31.76 11.19
N ASP A 426 8.88 31.49 11.63
CA ASP A 426 10.09 31.99 10.96
C ASP A 426 10.24 31.34 9.58
N PHE A 427 9.98 30.04 9.45
CA PHE A 427 9.99 29.35 8.18
C PHE A 427 8.93 29.93 7.21
N ILE A 428 7.72 30.19 7.71
CA ILE A 428 6.65 30.84 6.93
C ILE A 428 7.02 32.28 6.55
N ALA A 429 7.69 33.01 7.42
CA ALA A 429 8.16 34.36 7.13
C ALA A 429 9.24 34.36 6.04
N GLU A 430 10.16 33.39 6.06
CA GLU A 430 11.24 33.27 5.08
C GLU A 430 10.71 32.82 3.70
N HIS A 431 9.86 31.82 3.69
CA HIS A 431 9.44 31.16 2.43
C HIS A 431 8.10 31.62 1.88
N GLY A 432 7.34 32.36 2.67
CA GLY A 432 6.00 32.83 2.37
C GLY A 432 4.90 31.91 2.90
N ARG A 433 3.74 32.48 3.16
CA ARG A 433 2.54 31.71 3.53
C ARG A 433 2.08 30.85 2.35
N PRO A 434 1.86 29.53 2.53
CA PRO A 434 1.36 28.69 1.44
C PRO A 434 -0.06 29.09 1.02
N ASP A 435 -0.31 29.12 -0.27
CA ASP A 435 -1.66 29.23 -0.82
C ASP A 435 -2.38 27.88 -0.75
N VAL A 436 -1.62 26.79 -0.96
CA VAL A 436 -2.10 25.41 -0.91
C VAL A 436 -1.16 24.55 -0.07
N ILE A 437 -1.72 23.72 0.79
CA ILE A 437 -1.01 22.59 1.42
C ILE A 437 -1.54 21.31 0.82
N ILE A 438 -0.65 20.43 0.35
CA ILE A 438 -0.93 19.02 0.03
C ILE A 438 -0.30 18.20 1.14
N THR A 439 -1.00 17.21 1.67
CA THR A 439 -0.49 16.35 2.73
C THR A 439 -0.88 14.91 2.49
N ASP A 440 0.09 13.97 2.58
CA ASP A 440 -0.09 12.52 2.45
C ASP A 440 0.60 11.81 3.63
N PRO A 441 0.04 11.93 4.86
CA PRO A 441 0.66 11.40 6.06
C PRO A 441 0.60 9.87 6.12
N PRO A 442 1.42 9.23 7.00
CA PRO A 442 1.38 7.80 7.24
C PRO A 442 0.01 7.36 7.81
N ARG A 443 -0.22 6.05 7.89
CA ARG A 443 -1.49 5.44 8.38
C ARG A 443 -1.98 5.94 9.74
N ALA A 444 -1.11 6.48 10.58
CA ALA A 444 -1.47 7.07 11.86
C ALA A 444 -2.17 8.44 11.75
N GLY A 445 -2.19 9.04 10.55
CA GLY A 445 -2.62 10.40 10.30
C GLY A 445 -1.57 11.43 10.72
N MET A 446 -1.95 12.69 10.75
CA MET A 446 -1.06 13.76 11.19
C MET A 446 -0.92 13.80 12.71
N HIS A 447 0.26 14.23 13.17
CA HIS A 447 0.43 14.56 14.58
C HIS A 447 -0.40 15.83 14.92
N PRO A 448 -1.03 15.93 16.10
CA PRO A 448 -1.85 17.10 16.46
C PRO A 448 -1.13 18.44 16.32
N ASP A 449 0.17 18.47 16.58
CA ASP A 449 0.96 19.71 16.43
C ASP A 449 1.16 20.11 14.96
N VAL A 450 1.22 19.14 14.04
CA VAL A 450 1.23 19.43 12.59
C VAL A 450 -0.11 20.05 12.17
N VAL A 451 -1.23 19.51 12.65
CA VAL A 451 -2.57 20.08 12.40
C VAL A 451 -2.65 21.53 12.90
N LYS A 452 -2.19 21.80 14.13
CA LYS A 452 -2.13 23.18 14.67
C LYS A 452 -1.27 24.10 13.82
N THR A 453 -0.15 23.58 13.28
CA THR A 453 0.73 24.39 12.44
C THR A 453 0.09 24.69 11.08
N ILE A 454 -0.65 23.74 10.50
CA ILE A 454 -1.44 23.98 9.29
C ILE A 454 -2.50 25.07 9.54
N LEU A 455 -3.23 24.98 10.66
CA LEU A 455 -4.21 26.01 11.05
C LEU A 455 -3.56 27.39 11.20
N ARG A 456 -2.36 27.46 11.77
CA ARG A 456 -1.59 28.72 11.92
C ARG A 456 -1.04 29.24 10.59
N ALA A 457 -0.53 28.34 9.72
CA ALA A 457 -0.11 28.69 8.37
C ALA A 457 -1.28 29.21 7.52
N ALA A 458 -2.48 28.73 7.82
CA ALA A 458 -3.76 29.18 7.29
C ALA A 458 -3.80 29.29 5.75
N PRO A 459 -3.44 28.21 4.98
CA PRO A 459 -3.53 28.22 3.52
C PRO A 459 -4.98 28.44 3.05
N ASP A 460 -5.16 28.87 1.80
CA ASP A 460 -6.51 28.99 1.24
C ASP A 460 -7.16 27.63 0.99
N ARG A 461 -6.32 26.60 0.73
CA ARG A 461 -6.75 25.22 0.47
C ARG A 461 -5.83 24.20 1.16
N ILE A 462 -6.45 23.08 1.55
CA ILE A 462 -5.71 21.88 1.98
C ILE A 462 -6.22 20.71 1.13
N VAL A 463 -5.31 19.96 0.53
CA VAL A 463 -5.57 18.68 -0.14
C VAL A 463 -5.01 17.58 0.74
N TYR A 464 -5.89 16.78 1.32
CA TYR A 464 -5.51 15.73 2.24
C TYR A 464 -5.69 14.36 1.58
N VAL A 465 -4.60 13.73 1.18
CA VAL A 465 -4.53 12.34 0.70
C VAL A 465 -4.33 11.42 1.90
N SER A 466 -5.05 10.29 1.97
CA SER A 466 -4.92 9.38 3.11
C SER A 466 -5.25 7.94 2.75
N CYS A 467 -4.41 7.02 3.18
CA CYS A 467 -4.66 5.57 3.12
C CYS A 467 -5.50 5.04 4.30
N ASN A 468 -5.93 5.92 5.22
CA ASN A 468 -6.73 5.56 6.38
C ASN A 468 -7.81 6.60 6.67
N PRO A 469 -9.02 6.45 6.11
CA PRO A 469 -10.11 7.41 6.31
C PRO A 469 -10.51 7.63 7.78
N ALA A 470 -10.22 6.69 8.68
CA ALA A 470 -10.54 6.86 10.11
C ALA A 470 -9.63 7.89 10.79
N THR A 471 -8.31 7.85 10.50
CA THR A 471 -7.37 8.86 11.02
C THR A 471 -7.55 10.19 10.30
N GLN A 472 -7.84 10.17 9.00
CA GLN A 472 -8.21 11.37 8.25
C GLN A 472 -9.44 12.05 8.87
N ALA A 473 -10.49 11.29 9.22
CA ALA A 473 -11.68 11.83 9.85
C ALA A 473 -11.40 12.53 11.19
N ARG A 474 -10.49 11.96 12.00
CA ARG A 474 -10.03 12.59 13.25
C ARG A 474 -9.35 13.94 12.96
N ASP A 475 -8.43 13.96 12.02
CA ASP A 475 -7.67 15.17 11.69
C ASP A 475 -8.58 16.25 11.06
N LEU A 476 -9.56 15.83 10.25
CA LEU A 476 -10.58 16.72 9.68
C LEU A 476 -11.45 17.37 10.75
N GLN A 477 -11.74 16.70 11.86
CA GLN A 477 -12.48 17.27 12.98
C GLN A 477 -11.72 18.48 13.57
N ASP A 478 -10.41 18.37 13.72
CA ASP A 478 -9.59 19.48 14.23
C ASP A 478 -9.46 20.62 13.17
N LEU A 479 -9.37 20.27 11.88
CA LEU A 479 -9.29 21.24 10.79
C LEU A 479 -10.63 21.99 10.57
N ASP A 480 -11.78 21.42 10.95
CA ASP A 480 -13.11 22.02 10.76
C ASP A 480 -13.27 23.36 11.52
N GLU A 481 -12.40 23.67 12.47
CA GLU A 481 -12.36 24.97 13.15
C GLU A 481 -12.24 26.14 12.16
N GLN A 482 -11.41 25.99 11.11
CA GLN A 482 -11.13 27.06 10.14
C GLN A 482 -11.45 26.68 8.69
N TYR A 483 -11.68 25.41 8.41
CA TYR A 483 -11.86 24.88 7.06
C TYR A 483 -13.19 24.18 6.91
N LYS A 484 -13.68 24.12 5.67
CA LYS A 484 -14.83 23.34 5.28
C LYS A 484 -14.40 22.32 4.22
N VAL A 485 -14.81 21.06 4.39
CA VAL A 485 -14.68 20.03 3.35
C VAL A 485 -15.61 20.38 2.20
N ILE A 486 -15.09 20.47 0.97
CA ILE A 486 -15.88 20.79 -0.22
C ILE A 486 -15.90 19.69 -1.26
N GLU A 487 -14.92 18.77 -1.24
CA GLU A 487 -14.87 17.60 -2.13
C GLU A 487 -14.29 16.39 -1.38
N VAL A 488 -14.82 15.21 -1.69
CA VAL A 488 -14.30 13.93 -1.20
C VAL A 488 -14.25 12.95 -2.37
N GLN A 489 -13.07 12.40 -2.65
CA GLN A 489 -12.83 11.43 -3.72
C GLN A 489 -12.15 10.18 -3.16
N PRO A 490 -12.89 9.10 -2.93
CA PRO A 490 -12.29 7.79 -2.66
C PRO A 490 -11.62 7.22 -3.91
N VAL A 491 -10.51 6.50 -3.72
CA VAL A 491 -9.73 5.87 -4.79
C VAL A 491 -9.34 4.45 -4.39
N ASP A 492 -9.59 3.48 -5.25
CA ASP A 492 -9.14 2.10 -5.02
C ASP A 492 -7.74 1.88 -5.59
N MET A 493 -6.74 1.95 -4.73
CA MET A 493 -5.34 1.65 -5.08
C MET A 493 -5.04 0.15 -5.12
N PHE A 494 -5.81 -0.67 -4.39
CA PHE A 494 -5.47 -2.07 -4.12
C PHE A 494 -6.69 -2.99 -4.26
N PRO A 495 -7.08 -3.36 -5.50
CA PRO A 495 -8.12 -4.37 -5.74
C PRO A 495 -7.92 -5.63 -4.92
N HIS A 496 -9.01 -6.28 -4.55
CA HIS A 496 -9.08 -7.49 -3.72
C HIS A 496 -8.59 -7.34 -2.28
N THR A 497 -8.32 -6.11 -1.83
CA THR A 497 -7.98 -5.78 -0.45
C THR A 497 -8.99 -4.78 0.13
N PRO A 498 -9.12 -4.66 1.46
CA PRO A 498 -10.01 -3.67 2.09
C PRO A 498 -9.43 -2.25 2.11
N HIS A 499 -8.22 -2.05 1.63
CA HIS A 499 -7.56 -0.75 1.64
C HIS A 499 -8.22 0.19 0.62
N VAL A 500 -8.38 1.44 1.02
CA VAL A 500 -8.91 2.51 0.19
C VAL A 500 -8.12 3.78 0.49
N GLU A 501 -7.75 4.50 -0.56
CA GLU A 501 -7.23 5.86 -0.46
C GLU A 501 -8.39 6.84 -0.55
N ASN A 502 -8.23 8.00 0.07
CA ASN A 502 -9.24 9.05 0.02
C ASN A 502 -8.58 10.42 -0.09
N VAL A 503 -9.02 11.21 -1.06
CA VAL A 503 -8.56 12.59 -1.24
C VAL A 503 -9.67 13.54 -0.81
N VAL A 504 -9.36 14.43 0.11
CA VAL A 504 -10.29 15.45 0.61
C VAL A 504 -9.77 16.83 0.26
N LEU A 505 -10.63 17.67 -0.32
CA LEU A 505 -10.36 19.09 -0.51
C LEU A 505 -11.05 19.90 0.58
N LEU A 506 -10.25 20.66 1.31
CA LEU A 506 -10.74 21.63 2.27
C LEU A 506 -10.48 23.06 1.77
N LYS A 507 -11.45 23.92 1.98
CA LYS A 507 -11.35 25.36 1.71
C LYS A 507 -11.49 26.14 3.01
N LYS A 508 -10.69 27.19 3.14
CA LYS A 508 -10.79 28.11 4.27
C LYS A 508 -12.16 28.76 4.31
N ARG A 509 -12.75 28.87 5.53
CA ARG A 509 -14.04 29.52 5.79
C ARG A 509 -13.99 31.03 5.57
#